data_c757411fb7662e1392585c798ab80bdb
#
_entry.id   c757411fb7662e1392585c798ab80bdb
#
_cell.length_a   1.000
_cell.length_b   1.000
_cell.length_c   1.000
_cell.angle_alpha   90.00
_cell.angle_beta   90.00
_cell.angle_gamma   90.00
#
_symmetry.space_group_name_H-M   'P 1'
#
loop_
_entity.id
_entity.type
_entity.pdbx_description
1 polymer ?
#
loop_
_entity_poly.entity_id
_entity_poly.type
_entity_poly.pdbx_seq_one_letter_code
_entity_poly.pdbx_strand_id
1 'polypeptide(L)'
;MTLTYKRKGKDTDKPAVFFEGGRHLGEVSATESVLWLLNYLLTSYGTDPAITKLLDTKAIYIRPENNPDGSNLYLNTAQSNRSTVRPTDNDQDGLQDEDPGEDLDGDGVLYIMRWVDI
;
A
#
# COMPACT_ATOMS: atom_id res chain seq x y z
N MET A 1 -5.76 0.03 11.91
CA MET A 1 -5.33 -0.52 13.22
C MET A 1 -4.65 0.57 14.04
N THR A 2 -4.86 0.61 15.35
CA THR A 2 -4.23 1.60 16.25
C THR A 2 -3.34 0.88 17.24
N LEU A 3 -2.10 1.28 17.33
CA LEU A 3 -1.14 0.81 18.32
C LEU A 3 -0.94 1.86 19.41
N THR A 4 -1.35 1.55 20.61
CA THR A 4 -1.07 2.32 21.82
C THR A 4 -1.30 1.46 23.04
N TYR A 5 -0.57 1.71 24.12
CA TYR A 5 -0.80 1.00 25.36
C TYR A 5 -1.89 1.69 26.17
N LYS A 6 -3.11 1.14 26.12
CA LYS A 6 -4.32 1.75 26.70
C LYS A 6 -4.25 2.03 28.20
N ARG A 7 -3.47 1.23 28.97
CA ARG A 7 -3.29 1.47 30.42
C ARG A 7 -2.53 2.77 30.73
N LYS A 8 -1.89 3.38 29.72
CA LYS A 8 -1.14 4.65 29.84
C LYS A 8 -1.92 5.85 29.28
N GLY A 9 -3.24 5.75 29.24
CA GLY A 9 -4.16 6.78 28.75
C GLY A 9 -4.88 6.37 27.44
N LYS A 10 -5.90 7.13 27.08
CA LYS A 10 -6.62 6.93 25.82
C LYS A 10 -5.74 7.33 24.65
N ASP A 11 -5.93 6.67 23.51
CA ASP A 11 -5.25 7.02 22.25
C ASP A 11 -5.57 8.46 21.81
N THR A 12 -6.81 8.92 22.02
CA THR A 12 -7.26 10.29 21.71
C THR A 12 -6.58 11.38 22.54
N ASP A 13 -5.98 11.02 23.68
CA ASP A 13 -5.31 11.96 24.57
C ASP A 13 -3.79 12.05 24.30
N LYS A 14 -3.29 11.28 23.32
CA LYS A 14 -1.88 11.20 22.98
C LYS A 14 -1.59 11.86 21.62
N PRO A 15 -0.44 12.50 21.46
CA PRO A 15 0.03 12.86 20.12
C PRO A 15 0.09 11.62 19.23
N ALA A 16 -0.36 11.76 17.98
CA ALA A 16 -0.53 10.64 17.09
C ALA A 16 0.25 10.79 15.79
N VAL A 17 0.60 9.66 15.18
CA VAL A 17 1.12 9.57 13.82
C VAL A 17 0.34 8.51 13.06
N PHE A 18 0.17 8.74 11.76
CA PHE A 18 -0.52 7.83 10.85
C PHE A 18 0.45 7.35 9.76
N PHE A 19 0.51 6.02 9.59
CA PHE A 19 1.24 5.37 8.51
C PHE A 19 0.27 4.63 7.61
N GLU A 20 0.42 4.80 6.31
CA GLU A 20 -0.33 4.02 5.32
C GLU A 20 0.58 3.50 4.22
N GLY A 21 0.22 2.32 3.67
CA GLY A 21 0.82 1.71 2.50
C GLY A 21 -0.22 1.34 1.45
N GLY A 22 0.20 0.82 0.30
CA GLY A 22 -0.67 0.25 -0.71
C GLY A 22 -1.76 1.18 -1.25
N ARG A 23 -1.44 2.47 -1.47
CA ARG A 23 -2.40 3.42 -2.06
C ARG A 23 -2.60 3.18 -3.54
N HIS A 24 -1.51 2.97 -4.26
CA HIS A 24 -1.51 2.60 -5.67
C HIS A 24 -1.24 1.11 -5.80
N LEU A 25 -1.87 0.47 -6.77
CA LEU A 25 -1.92 -0.99 -6.92
C LEU A 25 -0.56 -1.69 -6.95
N GLY A 26 0.38 -1.18 -7.73
CA GLY A 26 1.68 -1.80 -7.96
C GLY A 26 2.73 -1.52 -6.89
N GLU A 27 2.40 -0.70 -5.88
CA GLU A 27 3.35 -0.28 -4.85
C GLU A 27 3.32 -1.23 -3.63
N VAL A 28 3.36 -2.54 -3.89
CA VAL A 28 3.24 -3.61 -2.88
C VAL A 28 4.32 -3.54 -1.79
N SER A 29 5.51 -3.01 -2.12
CA SER A 29 6.58 -2.80 -1.14
C SER A 29 6.22 -1.78 -0.05
N ALA A 30 5.31 -0.85 -0.32
CA ALA A 30 4.81 0.08 0.68
C ALA A 30 3.95 -0.64 1.73
N THR A 31 3.09 -1.57 1.30
CA THR A 31 2.30 -2.46 2.18
C THR A 31 3.22 -3.29 3.06
N GLU A 32 4.23 -3.94 2.48
CA GLU A 32 5.20 -4.76 3.21
C GLU A 32 5.99 -3.94 4.23
N SER A 33 6.41 -2.72 3.88
CA SER A 33 7.15 -1.83 4.79
C SER A 33 6.31 -1.44 6.01
N VAL A 34 5.02 -1.16 5.81
CA VAL A 34 4.10 -0.80 6.89
C VAL A 34 3.75 -2.02 7.76
N LEU A 35 3.62 -3.21 7.16
CA LEU A 35 3.46 -4.46 7.91
C LEU A 35 4.70 -4.80 8.72
N TRP A 36 5.89 -4.61 8.16
CA TRP A 36 7.15 -4.77 8.89
C TRP A 36 7.22 -3.83 10.09
N LEU A 37 6.89 -2.54 9.90
CA LEU A 37 6.85 -1.56 10.98
C LEU A 37 5.88 -1.99 12.09
N LEU A 38 4.69 -2.45 11.72
CA LEU A 38 3.69 -2.97 12.65
C LEU A 38 4.25 -4.12 13.49
N ASN A 39 4.85 -5.12 12.82
CA ASN A 39 5.45 -6.27 13.49
C ASN A 39 6.60 -5.84 14.41
N TYR A 40 7.49 -4.97 13.95
CA TYR A 40 8.60 -4.45 14.73
C TYR A 40 8.12 -3.76 16.02
N LEU A 41 7.15 -2.87 15.93
CA LEU A 41 6.60 -2.18 17.09
C LEU A 41 5.97 -3.14 18.11
N LEU A 42 5.21 -4.15 17.62
CA LEU A 42 4.56 -5.13 18.48
C LEU A 42 5.57 -6.05 19.21
N THR A 43 6.57 -6.54 18.48
CA THR A 43 7.55 -7.48 19.04
C THR A 43 8.60 -6.80 19.93
N SER A 44 8.85 -5.51 19.72
CA SER A 44 9.82 -4.74 20.51
C SER A 44 9.22 -4.11 21.78
N TYR A 45 7.89 -4.09 21.91
CA TYR A 45 7.25 -3.56 23.11
C TYR A 45 7.61 -4.42 24.35
N GLY A 46 8.06 -3.77 25.42
CA GLY A 46 8.49 -4.42 26.64
C GLY A 46 9.93 -4.92 26.62
N THR A 47 10.57 -4.98 25.46
CA THR A 47 11.99 -5.41 25.30
C THR A 47 12.90 -4.25 24.89
N ASP A 48 12.43 -3.37 24.04
CA ASP A 48 13.12 -2.14 23.67
C ASP A 48 12.53 -0.95 24.46
N PRO A 49 13.35 -0.29 25.31
CA PRO A 49 12.89 0.83 26.13
C PRO A 49 12.39 2.03 25.30
N ALA A 50 12.97 2.28 24.11
CA ALA A 50 12.58 3.39 23.26
C ALA A 50 11.20 3.14 22.63
N ILE A 51 10.98 1.93 22.11
CA ILE A 51 9.68 1.51 21.54
C ILE A 51 8.60 1.43 22.62
N THR A 52 8.96 0.91 23.79
CA THR A 52 8.04 0.87 24.94
C THR A 52 7.59 2.28 25.32
N LYS A 53 8.54 3.22 25.48
CA LYS A 53 8.23 4.63 25.76
C LYS A 53 7.39 5.28 24.65
N LEU A 54 7.71 4.97 23.39
CA LEU A 54 6.96 5.48 22.24
C LEU A 54 5.48 5.06 22.33
N LEU A 55 5.19 3.78 22.50
CA LEU A 55 3.82 3.25 22.54
C LEU A 55 3.08 3.61 23.84
N ASP A 56 3.80 3.85 24.93
CA ASP A 56 3.22 4.37 26.17
C ASP A 56 2.73 5.82 26.05
N THR A 57 3.41 6.63 25.22
CA THR A 57 3.21 8.09 25.18
C THR A 57 2.58 8.59 23.88
N LYS A 58 2.54 7.78 22.83
CA LYS A 58 2.02 8.13 21.50
C LYS A 58 0.96 7.14 21.05
N ALA A 59 0.12 7.58 20.13
CA ALA A 59 -0.78 6.72 19.37
C ALA A 59 -0.25 6.57 17.94
N ILE A 60 -0.15 5.34 17.46
CA ILE A 60 0.29 5.04 16.09
C ILE A 60 -0.86 4.36 15.36
N TYR A 61 -1.38 5.04 14.34
CA TYR A 61 -2.42 4.52 13.46
C TYR A 61 -1.76 3.90 12.24
N ILE A 62 -2.10 2.67 11.94
CA ILE A 62 -1.49 1.90 10.85
C ILE A 62 -2.57 1.35 9.93
N ARG A 63 -2.44 1.66 8.64
CA ARG A 63 -3.23 1.09 7.55
C ARG A 63 -2.27 0.51 6.51
N PRO A 64 -1.94 -0.78 6.62
CA PRO A 64 -0.94 -1.40 5.73
C PRO A 64 -1.33 -1.39 4.27
N GLU A 65 -2.62 -1.60 3.99
CA GLU A 65 -3.16 -1.67 2.65
C GLU A 65 -4.34 -0.70 2.52
N ASN A 66 -4.19 0.29 1.66
CA ASN A 66 -5.20 1.32 1.43
C ASN A 66 -6.14 0.98 0.26
N ASN A 67 -5.65 0.20 -0.71
CA ASN A 67 -6.38 -0.20 -1.91
C ASN A 67 -6.26 -1.72 -2.14
N PRO A 68 -6.92 -2.55 -1.30
CA PRO A 68 -6.79 -4.01 -1.39
C PRO A 68 -7.34 -4.59 -2.69
N ASP A 69 -8.40 -4.02 -3.25
CA ASP A 69 -8.96 -4.46 -4.53
C ASP A 69 -7.98 -4.21 -5.67
N GLY A 70 -7.34 -3.05 -5.65
CA GLY A 70 -6.31 -2.70 -6.61
C GLY A 70 -5.08 -3.61 -6.52
N SER A 71 -4.58 -3.86 -5.32
CA SER A 71 -3.46 -4.78 -5.12
C SER A 71 -3.79 -6.20 -5.60
N ASN A 72 -5.01 -6.67 -5.34
CA ASN A 72 -5.46 -7.96 -5.84
C ASN A 72 -5.50 -8.01 -7.37
N LEU A 73 -5.99 -6.95 -8.01
CA LEU A 73 -5.98 -6.83 -9.47
C LEU A 73 -4.55 -6.89 -10.02
N TYR A 74 -3.65 -6.08 -9.47
CA TYR A 74 -2.26 -6.02 -9.90
C TYR A 74 -1.51 -7.35 -9.76
N LEU A 75 -1.73 -8.07 -8.65
CA LEU A 75 -1.03 -9.32 -8.38
C LEU A 75 -1.57 -10.51 -9.18
N ASN A 76 -2.79 -10.44 -9.69
CA ASN A 76 -3.46 -11.59 -10.31
C ASN A 76 -3.83 -11.38 -11.78
N THR A 77 -3.60 -10.21 -12.33
CA THR A 77 -3.90 -9.89 -13.74
C THR A 77 -2.78 -9.08 -14.38
N ALA A 78 -2.74 -9.01 -15.71
CA ALA A 78 -1.83 -8.15 -16.44
C ALA A 78 -2.28 -6.68 -16.50
N GLN A 79 -3.47 -6.38 -15.95
CA GLN A 79 -4.05 -5.05 -16.00
C GLN A 79 -3.29 -4.07 -15.11
N SER A 80 -2.87 -2.95 -15.68
CA SER A 80 -2.19 -1.86 -14.98
C SER A 80 -3.17 -0.74 -14.66
N ASN A 81 -3.34 -0.47 -13.37
CA ASN A 81 -4.15 0.63 -12.89
C ASN A 81 -3.49 1.27 -11.66
N ARG A 82 -3.54 2.59 -11.52
CA ARG A 82 -3.00 3.31 -10.35
C ARG A 82 -4.07 3.74 -9.35
N SER A 83 -5.33 3.70 -9.74
CA SER A 83 -6.46 4.21 -8.96
C SER A 83 -7.30 3.08 -8.34
N THR A 84 -8.53 3.39 -7.97
CA THR A 84 -9.52 2.37 -7.58
C THR A 84 -9.88 1.48 -8.75
N VAL A 85 -10.17 0.22 -8.46
CA VAL A 85 -10.70 -0.72 -9.48
C VAL A 85 -12.04 -0.19 -9.97
N ARG A 86 -12.11 0.12 -11.25
CA ARG A 86 -13.32 0.58 -11.94
C ARG A 86 -13.20 0.19 -13.40
N PRO A 87 -14.33 -0.01 -14.10
CA PRO A 87 -14.35 -0.21 -15.53
C PRO A 87 -13.61 0.93 -16.23
N THR A 88 -12.70 0.61 -17.13
CA THR A 88 -11.89 1.56 -17.90
C THR A 88 -11.87 1.09 -19.35
N ASP A 89 -12.16 1.99 -20.25
CA ASP A 89 -12.04 1.86 -21.70
C ASP A 89 -10.88 2.80 -22.09
N ASN A 90 -9.72 2.21 -22.41
CA ASN A 90 -8.48 2.98 -22.59
C ASN A 90 -8.37 3.51 -24.03
N ASP A 91 -8.86 2.78 -25.03
CA ASP A 91 -8.80 3.13 -26.45
C ASP A 91 -10.09 3.75 -26.99
N GLN A 92 -11.16 3.77 -26.17
CA GLN A 92 -12.47 4.35 -26.47
C GLN A 92 -13.24 3.60 -27.55
N ASP A 93 -13.10 2.29 -27.61
CA ASP A 93 -13.82 1.43 -28.55
C ASP A 93 -15.21 0.99 -28.02
N GLY A 94 -15.51 1.27 -26.75
CA GLY A 94 -16.77 0.95 -26.06
C GLY A 94 -16.72 -0.35 -25.26
N LEU A 95 -15.65 -1.09 -25.30
CA LEU A 95 -15.38 -2.22 -24.40
C LEU A 95 -14.67 -1.71 -23.14
N GLN A 96 -14.56 -2.52 -22.11
CA GLN A 96 -13.96 -2.11 -20.85
C GLN A 96 -13.07 -3.22 -20.28
N ASP A 97 -11.90 -2.81 -19.76
CA ASP A 97 -10.95 -3.70 -19.06
C ASP A 97 -10.36 -4.81 -19.96
N GLU A 98 -10.33 -4.62 -21.29
CA GLU A 98 -9.76 -5.56 -22.26
C GLU A 98 -8.39 -5.15 -22.80
N ASP A 99 -7.90 -3.96 -22.43
CA ASP A 99 -6.59 -3.42 -22.84
C ASP A 99 -5.47 -3.74 -21.84
N PRO A 100 -5.01 -4.98 -21.71
CA PRO A 100 -3.85 -5.28 -20.90
C PRO A 100 -2.58 -4.76 -21.60
N GLY A 101 -1.50 -4.62 -20.83
CA GLY A 101 -0.19 -4.45 -21.45
C GLY A 101 0.16 -5.63 -22.35
N GLU A 102 0.71 -5.37 -23.51
CA GLU A 102 1.13 -6.39 -24.47
C GLU A 102 2.63 -6.66 -24.41
N ASP A 103 2.99 -7.92 -24.38
CA ASP A 103 4.35 -8.41 -24.64
C ASP A 103 4.53 -8.54 -26.16
N LEU A 104 5.06 -7.49 -26.78
CA LEU A 104 5.12 -7.39 -28.25
C LEU A 104 6.19 -8.29 -28.89
N ASP A 105 7.22 -8.68 -28.15
CA ASP A 105 8.32 -9.51 -28.67
C ASP A 105 8.38 -10.92 -28.07
N GLY A 106 7.50 -11.22 -27.11
CA GLY A 106 7.34 -12.55 -26.52
C GLY A 106 8.43 -12.94 -25.52
N ASP A 107 9.15 -11.96 -24.94
CA ASP A 107 10.21 -12.21 -23.98
C ASP A 107 9.74 -12.31 -22.53
N GLY A 108 8.44 -12.13 -22.27
CA GLY A 108 7.83 -12.18 -20.96
C GLY A 108 7.90 -10.88 -20.18
N VAL A 109 8.33 -9.78 -20.79
CA VAL A 109 8.46 -8.46 -20.17
C VAL A 109 7.57 -7.44 -20.87
N LEU A 110 6.82 -6.66 -20.07
CA LEU A 110 6.06 -5.53 -20.59
C LEU A 110 6.93 -4.26 -20.54
N TYR A 111 7.24 -3.70 -21.68
CA TYR A 111 8.06 -2.50 -21.79
C TYR A 111 7.22 -1.22 -21.84
N ILE A 112 7.78 -0.15 -21.27
CA ILE A 112 7.26 1.20 -21.44
C ILE A 112 7.94 1.85 -22.62
N MET A 113 7.18 2.23 -23.65
CA MET A 113 7.71 3.02 -24.76
C MET A 113 7.93 4.47 -24.36
N ARG A 114 9.06 5.01 -24.79
CA ARG A 114 9.36 6.45 -24.72
C ARG A 114 9.63 6.96 -26.13
N TRP A 115 8.93 8.01 -26.52
CA TRP A 115 9.27 8.75 -27.74
C TRP A 115 9.62 10.20 -27.41
N VAL A 116 10.34 10.85 -28.32
CA VAL A 116 10.61 12.29 -28.24
C VAL A 116 9.53 12.98 -29.06
N ASP A 117 8.78 13.85 -28.42
CA ASP A 117 7.83 14.74 -29.09
C ASP A 117 8.65 15.88 -29.71
N ILE A 118 8.56 16.09 -31.03
CA ILE A 118 9.37 17.03 -31.81
C ILE A 118 8.50 18.26 -32.14
#